data_2d9846075381536eaa947707db483c2d
#
_entry.id   2d9846075381536eaa947707db483c2d
#
_cell.length_a   1.000
_cell.length_b   1.000
_cell.length_c   1.000
_cell.angle_alpha   90.00
_cell.angle_beta   90.00
_cell.angle_gamma   90.00
#
_symmetry.space_group_name_H-M   'P 1'
#
loop_
_entity.id
_entity.type
_entity.pdbx_description
1 polymer ?
#
loop_
_entity_poly.entity_id
_entity_poly.type
_entity_poly.pdbx_seq_one_letter_code
_entity_poly.pdbx_strand_id
1 'polypeptide(L)'
;MLEKAVVALKASQADALAKFQKGEGGFKDRDLYVFCFGPDGTWSAHPELKGKMVKDWVDPVGKRPGEEMIKAAQEGKISETSYLWARAGTTDPVRKVTYFTKVGDQVCGVGYYP
;
A
#
# COMPACT_ATOMS: atom_id res chain seq x y z
N MET A 1 11.82 0.23 4.07
CA MET A 1 11.07 -0.65 3.13
C MET A 1 10.51 0.12 1.95
N LEU A 2 9.83 1.23 2.16
CA LEU A 2 9.23 1.98 1.05
C LEU A 2 10.26 2.53 0.05
N GLU A 3 11.37 3.08 0.54
CA GLU A 3 12.42 3.60 -0.34
C GLU A 3 13.00 2.50 -1.25
N LYS A 4 13.20 1.30 -0.69
CA LYS A 4 13.65 0.14 -1.45
C LYS A 4 12.61 -0.29 -2.48
N ALA A 5 11.33 -0.19 -2.13
CA ALA A 5 10.24 -0.49 -3.05
C ALA A 5 10.21 0.49 -4.23
N VAL A 6 10.44 1.77 -3.98
CA VAL A 6 10.53 2.79 -5.04
C VAL A 6 11.64 2.45 -6.04
N VAL A 7 12.83 2.08 -5.55
CA VAL A 7 13.95 1.68 -6.41
C VAL A 7 13.57 0.47 -7.26
N ALA A 8 12.95 -0.54 -6.66
CA ALA A 8 12.52 -1.74 -7.38
C ALA A 8 11.49 -1.42 -8.47
N LEU A 9 10.52 -0.56 -8.18
CA LEU A 9 9.50 -0.14 -9.15
C LEU A 9 10.09 0.61 -10.34
N LYS A 10 11.08 1.46 -10.09
CA LYS A 10 11.76 2.19 -11.16
C LYS A 10 12.59 1.28 -12.05
N ALA A 11 13.15 0.21 -11.48
CA ALA A 11 13.94 -0.77 -12.23
C ALA A 11 13.05 -1.66 -13.10
N SER A 12 11.97 -2.20 -12.55
CA SER A 12 11.00 -3.02 -13.27
C SER A 12 9.69 -3.08 -12.47
N GLN A 13 8.67 -2.38 -12.95
CA GLN A 13 7.37 -2.35 -12.27
C GLN A 13 6.76 -3.74 -12.14
N ALA A 14 6.76 -4.52 -13.22
CA ALA A 14 6.15 -5.86 -13.19
C ALA A 14 6.85 -6.79 -12.20
N ASP A 15 8.18 -6.80 -12.19
CA ASP A 15 8.94 -7.63 -11.25
C ASP A 15 8.75 -7.17 -9.79
N ALA A 16 8.74 -5.87 -9.57
CA ALA A 16 8.53 -5.30 -8.26
C ALA A 16 7.16 -5.67 -7.69
N LEU A 17 6.09 -5.48 -8.46
CA LEU A 17 4.74 -5.83 -8.04
C LEU A 17 4.62 -7.32 -7.72
N ALA A 18 5.25 -8.19 -8.50
CA ALA A 18 5.26 -9.61 -8.25
C ALA A 18 5.94 -9.96 -6.91
N LYS A 19 7.08 -9.31 -6.61
CA LYS A 19 7.79 -9.50 -5.34
C LYS A 19 6.98 -8.99 -4.16
N PHE A 20 6.34 -7.84 -4.29
CA PHE A 20 5.48 -7.28 -3.25
C PHE A 20 4.33 -8.24 -2.95
N GLN A 21 3.71 -8.76 -3.98
CA GLN A 21 2.58 -9.69 -3.83
C GLN A 21 2.97 -10.95 -3.07
N LYS A 22 4.17 -11.47 -3.33
CA LYS A 22 4.69 -12.68 -2.68
C LYS A 22 5.35 -12.40 -1.33
N GLY A 23 5.63 -11.15 -1.03
CA GLY A 23 6.39 -10.78 0.18
C GLY A 23 7.87 -11.15 0.10
N GLU A 24 8.43 -11.22 -1.11
CA GLU A 24 9.83 -11.58 -1.34
C GLU A 24 10.74 -10.34 -1.39
N GLY A 25 12.05 -10.57 -1.31
CA GLY A 25 13.04 -9.51 -1.49
C GLY A 25 13.11 -8.50 -0.35
N GLY A 26 12.60 -8.85 0.83
CA GLY A 26 12.59 -7.95 1.98
C GLY A 26 11.41 -6.98 1.98
N PHE A 27 10.38 -7.23 1.17
CA PHE A 27 9.19 -6.38 1.07
C PHE A 27 8.04 -6.83 1.98
N LYS A 28 8.34 -7.74 2.88
CA LYS A 28 7.44 -8.13 3.97
C LYS A 28 8.29 -8.47 5.19
N ASP A 29 7.94 -7.88 6.34
CA ASP A 29 8.59 -8.14 7.62
C ASP A 29 7.55 -8.02 8.72
N ARG A 30 7.11 -9.15 9.30
CA ARG A 30 6.06 -9.22 10.32
C ARG A 30 4.77 -8.56 9.82
N ASP A 31 4.37 -7.42 10.42
CA ASP A 31 3.18 -6.67 10.02
C ASP A 31 3.44 -5.67 8.89
N LEU A 32 4.72 -5.47 8.50
CA LEU A 32 5.09 -4.56 7.43
C LEU A 32 5.03 -5.27 6.09
N TYR A 33 4.38 -4.66 5.13
CA TYR A 33 4.36 -5.14 3.74
C TYR A 33 4.14 -3.97 2.80
N VAL A 34 4.61 -4.11 1.56
CA VAL A 34 4.38 -3.13 0.51
C VAL A 34 3.07 -3.45 -0.20
N PHE A 35 2.24 -2.43 -0.38
CA PHE A 35 1.03 -2.53 -1.20
C PHE A 35 1.04 -1.45 -2.26
N CYS A 36 0.32 -1.67 -3.36
CA CYS A 36 0.20 -0.71 -4.45
C CYS A 36 -1.20 -0.69 -5.04
N PHE A 37 -1.58 0.49 -5.56
CA PHE A 37 -2.77 0.68 -6.38
C PHE A 37 -2.35 1.04 -7.79
N GLY A 38 -3.04 0.51 -8.79
CA GLY A 38 -2.85 0.88 -10.18
C GLY A 38 -3.65 2.12 -10.59
N PRO A 39 -3.44 2.61 -11.83
CA PRO A 39 -4.13 3.80 -12.32
C PRO A 39 -5.64 3.61 -12.53
N ASP A 40 -6.09 2.37 -12.61
CA ASP A 40 -7.51 2.02 -12.72
C ASP A 40 -8.22 1.95 -11.35
N GLY A 41 -7.50 2.21 -10.26
CA GLY A 41 -8.06 2.15 -8.91
C GLY A 41 -8.17 0.75 -8.33
N THR A 42 -7.48 -0.23 -8.91
CA THR A 42 -7.41 -1.59 -8.34
C THR A 42 -6.13 -1.80 -7.56
N TRP A 43 -6.19 -2.68 -6.55
CA TRP A 43 -5.00 -3.13 -5.84
C TRP A 43 -4.11 -3.92 -6.82
N SER A 44 -2.95 -3.40 -7.13
CA SER A 44 -1.97 -4.08 -8.00
C SER A 44 -1.04 -5.00 -7.21
N ALA A 45 -0.87 -4.75 -5.92
CA ALA A 45 -0.17 -5.63 -4.99
C ALA A 45 -0.74 -5.45 -3.58
N HIS A 46 -1.17 -6.54 -2.97
CA HIS A 46 -1.65 -6.60 -1.58
C HIS A 46 -1.78 -8.07 -1.19
N PRO A 47 -1.42 -8.46 0.05
CA PRO A 47 -1.50 -9.87 0.46
C PRO A 47 -2.86 -10.52 0.24
N GLU A 48 -3.96 -9.76 0.39
CA GLU A 48 -5.31 -10.31 0.35
C GLU A 48 -6.24 -9.65 -0.67
N LEU A 49 -5.92 -8.43 -1.15
CA LEU A 49 -6.85 -7.59 -1.89
C LEU A 49 -6.50 -7.39 -3.36
N LYS A 50 -5.45 -8.03 -3.87
CA LYS A 50 -5.06 -7.87 -5.28
C LYS A 50 -6.26 -8.08 -6.22
N GLY A 51 -6.45 -7.15 -7.15
CA GLY A 51 -7.54 -7.18 -8.11
C GLY A 51 -8.84 -6.57 -7.64
N LYS A 52 -8.97 -6.24 -6.35
CA LYS A 52 -10.16 -5.57 -5.83
C LYS A 52 -10.05 -4.06 -6.04
N MET A 53 -11.21 -3.38 -6.00
CA MET A 53 -11.28 -1.93 -6.21
C MET A 53 -10.99 -1.17 -4.92
N VAL A 54 -10.08 -0.21 -4.99
CA VAL A 54 -9.72 0.64 -3.85
C VAL A 54 -10.91 1.51 -3.39
N LYS A 55 -11.79 1.90 -4.32
CA LYS A 55 -12.98 2.70 -3.99
C LYS A 55 -13.94 2.01 -3.02
N ASP A 56 -13.88 0.67 -2.95
CA ASP A 56 -14.73 -0.10 -2.05
C ASP A 56 -14.16 -0.16 -0.63
N TRP A 57 -12.95 0.36 -0.45
CA TRP A 57 -12.29 0.38 0.84
C TRP A 57 -12.75 1.56 1.69
N VAL A 58 -13.56 1.26 2.70
CA VAL A 58 -14.03 2.22 3.69
C VAL A 58 -13.64 1.65 5.05
N ASP A 59 -12.98 2.45 5.89
CA ASP A 59 -12.62 1.98 7.21
C ASP A 59 -13.83 2.03 8.17
N PRO A 60 -13.73 1.44 9.39
CA PRO A 60 -14.87 1.37 10.31
C PRO A 60 -15.48 2.71 10.72
N VAL A 61 -14.76 3.82 10.58
CA VAL A 61 -15.26 5.17 10.92
C VAL A 61 -15.67 5.97 9.67
N GLY A 62 -15.77 5.31 8.52
CA GLY A 62 -16.23 5.95 7.28
C GLY A 62 -15.15 6.66 6.48
N LYS A 63 -13.89 6.54 6.86
CA LYS A 63 -12.77 7.11 6.11
C LYS A 63 -12.49 6.28 4.85
N ARG A 64 -12.05 6.93 3.78
CA ARG A 64 -11.69 6.29 2.52
C ARG A 64 -10.19 6.48 2.24
N PRO A 65 -9.32 5.69 2.91
CA PRO A 65 -7.87 5.92 2.85
C PRO A 65 -7.26 5.78 1.47
N GLY A 66 -7.75 4.81 0.68
CA GLY A 66 -7.24 4.59 -0.67
C GLY A 66 -7.48 5.77 -1.59
N GLU A 67 -8.68 6.34 -1.56
CA GLU A 67 -9.01 7.53 -2.35
C GLU A 67 -8.19 8.74 -1.90
N GLU A 68 -7.98 8.90 -0.59
CA GLU A 68 -7.15 9.98 -0.04
C GLU A 68 -5.70 9.85 -0.50
N MET A 69 -5.15 8.64 -0.49
CA MET A 69 -3.79 8.39 -0.94
C MET A 69 -3.61 8.68 -2.44
N ILE A 70 -4.58 8.28 -3.26
CA ILE A 70 -4.54 8.54 -4.71
C ILE A 70 -4.51 10.05 -4.99
N LYS A 71 -5.31 10.82 -4.25
CA LYS A 71 -5.36 12.28 -4.41
C LYS A 71 -4.09 12.98 -3.92
N ALA A 72 -3.50 12.49 -2.84
CA ALA A 72 -2.38 13.14 -2.18
C ALA A 72 -1.01 12.70 -2.68
N ALA A 73 -0.90 11.50 -3.28
CA ALA A 73 0.38 10.94 -3.67
C ALA A 73 1.08 11.75 -4.76
N GLN A 74 2.38 11.99 -4.57
CA GLN A 74 3.22 12.75 -5.50
C GLN A 74 4.53 12.02 -5.74
N GLU A 75 5.01 12.09 -6.99
CA GLU A 75 6.33 11.59 -7.34
C GLU A 75 7.42 12.28 -6.52
N GLY A 76 8.35 11.50 -6.01
CA GLY A 76 9.49 12.01 -5.26
C GLY A 76 9.19 12.52 -3.86
N LYS A 77 7.95 12.37 -3.38
CA LYS A 77 7.55 12.82 -2.05
C LYS A 77 6.87 11.67 -1.31
N ILE A 78 7.28 11.43 -0.06
CA ILE A 78 6.64 10.47 0.83
C ILE A 78 5.65 11.22 1.70
N SER A 79 4.39 10.82 1.65
CA SER A 79 3.30 11.38 2.46
C SER A 79 2.86 10.37 3.51
N GLU A 80 2.11 10.82 4.51
CA GLU A 80 1.67 10.00 5.63
C GLU A 80 0.16 10.14 5.82
N THR A 81 -0.49 9.04 6.16
CA THR A 81 -1.90 9.03 6.57
C THR A 81 -2.11 7.94 7.62
N SER A 82 -3.23 8.01 8.34
CA SER A 82 -3.59 6.97 9.31
C SER A 82 -5.05 6.57 9.14
N TYR A 83 -5.35 5.32 9.47
CA TYR A 83 -6.69 4.75 9.38
C TYR A 83 -6.76 3.51 10.25
N LEU A 84 -7.94 2.89 10.33
CA LEU A 84 -8.13 1.65 11.06
C LEU A 84 -8.03 0.46 10.12
N TRP A 85 -7.21 -0.51 10.47
CA TRP A 85 -6.97 -1.73 9.69
C TRP A 85 -6.61 -2.88 10.63
N ALA A 86 -7.11 -4.06 10.35
CA ALA A 86 -6.77 -5.23 11.14
C ALA A 86 -5.38 -5.74 10.77
N ARG A 87 -4.59 -6.14 11.76
CA ARG A 87 -3.31 -6.80 11.51
C ARG A 87 -3.56 -8.12 10.80
N ALA A 88 -2.59 -8.56 9.97
CA ALA A 88 -2.67 -9.83 9.27
C ALA A 88 -3.00 -10.98 10.26
N GLY A 89 -3.99 -11.80 9.90
CA GLY A 89 -4.44 -12.90 10.75
C GLY A 89 -5.36 -12.51 11.89
N THR A 90 -5.76 -11.25 12.01
CA THR A 90 -6.69 -10.76 13.03
C THR A 90 -7.92 -10.11 12.38
N THR A 91 -8.97 -9.89 13.17
CA THR A 91 -10.20 -9.27 12.69
C THR A 91 -10.49 -7.91 13.34
N ASP A 92 -9.80 -7.55 14.43
CA ASP A 92 -10.03 -6.29 15.15
C ASP A 92 -9.29 -5.14 14.49
N PRO A 93 -9.99 -4.13 13.94
CA PRO A 93 -9.34 -2.95 13.38
C PRO A 93 -8.61 -2.16 14.46
N VAL A 94 -7.35 -1.84 14.20
CA VAL A 94 -6.53 -1.00 15.08
C VAL A 94 -5.90 0.12 14.25
N ARG A 95 -5.42 1.17 14.92
CA ARG A 95 -4.80 2.29 14.22
C ARG A 95 -3.55 1.83 13.46
N LYS A 96 -3.50 2.21 12.18
CA LYS A 96 -2.36 1.96 11.31
C LYS A 96 -1.88 3.30 10.73
N VAL A 97 -0.57 3.52 10.72
CA VAL A 97 0.05 4.68 10.09
C VAL A 97 0.74 4.20 8.82
N THR A 98 0.47 4.85 7.70
CA THR A 98 0.99 4.45 6.40
C THR A 98 1.75 5.60 5.75
N TYR A 99 2.96 5.30 5.30
CA TYR A 99 3.74 6.16 4.41
C TYR A 99 3.50 5.71 2.98
N PHE A 100 3.25 6.66 2.08
CA PHE A 100 2.94 6.33 0.70
C PHE A 100 3.55 7.36 -0.26
N THR A 101 3.72 6.93 -1.50
CA THR A 101 4.26 7.77 -2.57
C THR A 101 3.73 7.31 -3.92
N LYS A 102 3.99 8.09 -4.95
CA LYS A 102 3.66 7.73 -6.32
C LYS A 102 4.92 7.38 -7.09
N VAL A 103 4.89 6.28 -7.84
CA VAL A 103 5.98 5.88 -8.74
C VAL A 103 5.36 5.49 -10.07
N GLY A 104 5.58 6.31 -11.11
CA GLY A 104 4.93 6.11 -12.40
C GLY A 104 3.42 6.19 -12.25
N ASP A 105 2.71 5.14 -12.63
CA ASP A 105 1.25 5.06 -12.50
C ASP A 105 0.78 4.33 -11.24
N GLN A 106 1.70 4.00 -10.32
CA GLN A 106 1.38 3.28 -9.09
C GLN A 106 1.42 4.20 -7.89
N VAL A 107 0.48 4.02 -6.97
CA VAL A 107 0.54 4.57 -5.62
C VAL A 107 0.88 3.41 -4.69
N CYS A 108 2.00 3.50 -4.01
CA CYS A 108 2.49 2.43 -3.15
C CYS A 108 2.74 2.91 -1.73
N GLY A 109 2.58 2.03 -0.76
CA GLY A 109 2.76 2.37 0.63
C GLY A 109 3.21 1.21 1.49
N VAL A 110 3.66 1.57 2.69
CA VAL A 110 4.01 0.65 3.78
C VAL A 110 3.44 1.24 5.06
N GLY A 111 2.70 0.45 5.81
CA GLY A 111 2.10 0.88 7.07
C GLY A 111 2.63 0.12 8.27
N TYR A 112 2.56 0.77 9.44
CA TYR A 112 2.92 0.15 10.71
C TYR A 112 1.82 0.40 11.74
N TYR A 113 1.81 -0.40 12.79
CA TYR A 113 0.87 -0.28 13.91
C TYR A 113 1.60 0.34 15.10
N PRO A 114 1.30 1.61 15.44
CA PRO A 114 1.98 2.27 16.55
C PRO A 114 1.65 1.67 17.92
#